data_d884a1edd7e1d9a9074105aafc270694
#
_entry.id   d884a1edd7e1d9a9074105aafc270694
#
_cell.length_a   1.000
_cell.length_b   1.000
_cell.length_c   1.000
_cell.angle_alpha   90.00
_cell.angle_beta   90.00
_cell.angle_gamma   90.00
#
_symmetry.space_group_name_H-M   'P 1'
#
loop_
_entity.id
_entity.type
_entity.pdbx_description
1 polymer ?
#
loop_
_entity_poly.entity_id
_entity_poly.type
_entity_poly.pdbx_seq_one_letter_code
_entity_poly.pdbx_strand_id
1 'polypeptide(L)'
;FIFTIACLIFQFTIGFAFAMFFNQKFKLAGPIRGLILVSYMMPMAVTGLLGKNIFSNAGLINDLLGKIGISGPEWLVNTSTALIAVIIMNCWVGIPFNMLLLVSGLTSISPDVYESASMDGANWGQRFLFITLP
;
A
#
# COMPACT_ATOMS: atom_id res chain seq x y z
N PHE A 1 13.74 -14.01 5.34
CA PHE A 1 13.63 -13.81 3.88
C PHE A 1 12.19 -13.71 3.40
N ILE A 2 11.29 -14.68 3.72
CA ILE A 2 9.88 -14.67 3.26
C ILE A 2 9.17 -13.38 3.66
N PHE A 3 9.27 -12.97 4.92
CA PHE A 3 8.70 -11.72 5.42
C PHE A 3 9.16 -10.50 4.59
N THR A 4 10.46 -10.35 4.41
CA THR A 4 11.02 -9.20 3.70
C THR A 4 10.58 -9.14 2.24
N ILE A 5 10.65 -10.27 1.53
CA ILE A 5 10.25 -10.35 0.13
C ILE A 5 8.76 -10.07 -0.03
N ALA A 6 7.91 -10.68 0.82
CA ALA A 6 6.48 -10.43 0.79
C ALA A 6 6.15 -8.96 1.06
N CYS A 7 6.73 -8.36 2.11
CA CYS A 7 6.50 -6.94 2.41
C CYS A 7 6.95 -6.04 1.25
N LEU A 8 8.11 -6.27 0.66
CA LEU A 8 8.60 -5.48 -0.48
C LEU A 8 7.64 -5.55 -1.67
N ILE A 9 7.23 -6.77 -2.06
CA ILE A 9 6.32 -6.95 -3.19
C ILE A 9 4.99 -6.24 -2.94
N PHE A 10 4.35 -6.48 -1.80
CA PHE A 10 3.04 -5.90 -1.49
C PHE A 10 3.12 -4.37 -1.31
N GLN A 11 4.09 -3.87 -0.56
CA GLN A 11 4.24 -2.44 -0.31
C GLN A 11 4.56 -1.69 -1.60
N PHE A 12 5.47 -2.21 -2.42
CA PHE A 12 5.80 -1.58 -3.69
C PHE A 12 4.63 -1.61 -4.66
N THR A 13 4.01 -2.77 -4.87
CA THR A 13 2.91 -2.92 -5.83
C THR A 13 1.71 -2.06 -5.46
N ILE A 14 1.28 -2.11 -4.19
CA ILE A 14 0.12 -1.34 -3.73
C ILE A 14 0.48 0.15 -3.63
N GLY A 15 1.68 0.48 -3.15
CA GLY A 15 2.19 1.85 -3.10
C GLY A 15 2.29 2.48 -4.48
N PHE A 16 2.75 1.73 -5.49
CA PHE A 16 2.80 2.18 -6.87
C PHE A 16 1.41 2.37 -7.48
N ALA A 17 0.48 1.47 -7.22
CA ALA A 17 -0.91 1.63 -7.66
C ALA A 17 -1.54 2.90 -7.08
N PHE A 18 -1.35 3.16 -5.78
CA PHE A 18 -1.77 4.40 -5.15
C PHE A 18 -1.04 5.63 -5.71
N ALA A 19 0.25 5.54 -5.97
CA ALA A 19 1.01 6.63 -6.55
C ALA A 19 0.48 7.00 -7.95
N MET A 20 0.21 6.02 -8.79
CA MET A 20 -0.41 6.23 -10.11
C MET A 20 -1.80 6.86 -9.99
N PHE A 21 -2.62 6.41 -9.04
CA PHE A 21 -3.93 6.97 -8.79
C PHE A 21 -3.85 8.43 -8.33
N PHE A 22 -2.99 8.73 -7.36
CA PHE A 22 -2.84 10.07 -6.79
C PHE A 22 -1.99 11.02 -7.64
N ASN A 23 -1.29 10.53 -8.66
CA ASN A 23 -0.64 11.38 -9.66
C ASN A 23 -1.66 12.08 -10.56
N GLN A 24 -2.90 11.55 -10.65
CA GLN A 24 -3.99 12.20 -11.35
C GLN A 24 -4.51 13.40 -10.53
N LYS A 25 -4.76 14.52 -11.22
CA LYS A 25 -5.29 15.75 -10.58
C LYS A 25 -6.80 15.63 -10.34
N PHE A 26 -7.21 15.34 -9.12
CA PHE A 26 -8.61 15.41 -8.70
C PHE A 26 -8.76 16.14 -7.37
N LYS A 27 -9.94 16.78 -7.15
CA LYS A 27 -10.16 17.73 -6.04
C LYS A 27 -9.92 17.14 -4.63
N LEU A 28 -10.14 15.85 -4.43
CA LEU A 28 -10.01 15.17 -3.14
C LEU A 28 -8.67 14.45 -2.95
N ALA A 29 -7.74 14.52 -3.93
CA ALA A 29 -6.45 13.83 -3.85
C ALA A 29 -5.64 14.21 -2.59
N GLY A 30 -5.60 15.48 -2.24
CA GLY A 30 -4.89 15.99 -1.06
C GLY A 30 -5.42 15.40 0.26
N PRO A 31 -6.70 15.63 0.60
CA PRO A 31 -7.30 15.09 1.82
C PRO A 31 -7.17 13.56 1.94
N ILE A 32 -7.44 12.81 0.87
CA ILE A 32 -7.35 11.35 0.91
C ILE A 32 -5.90 10.89 1.10
N ARG A 33 -4.94 11.52 0.43
CA ARG A 33 -3.51 11.27 0.65
C ARG A 33 -3.11 11.53 2.10
N GLY A 34 -3.60 12.62 2.69
CA GLY A 34 -3.38 12.95 4.11
C GLY A 34 -3.92 11.86 5.04
N LEU A 35 -5.13 11.35 4.80
CA LEU A 35 -5.70 10.25 5.59
C LEU A 35 -4.87 8.96 5.50
N ILE A 36 -4.38 8.62 4.31
CA ILE A 36 -3.52 7.45 4.12
C ILE A 36 -2.19 7.61 4.89
N LEU A 37 -1.63 8.82 4.91
CA LEU A 37 -0.37 9.09 5.62
C LEU A 37 -0.48 9.01 7.14
N VAL A 38 -1.69 9.08 7.72
CA VAL A 38 -1.89 8.96 9.18
C VAL A 38 -1.34 7.64 9.71
N SER A 39 -1.49 6.53 8.98
CA SER A 39 -0.96 5.23 9.41
C SER A 39 0.57 5.21 9.49
N TYR A 40 1.25 5.93 8.60
CA TYR A 40 2.72 6.07 8.64
C TYR A 40 3.20 6.88 9.85
N MET A 41 2.41 7.84 10.32
CA MET A 41 2.77 8.70 11.45
C MET A 41 2.58 8.01 12.81
N MET A 42 1.97 6.84 12.86
CA MET A 42 1.72 6.13 14.13
C MET A 42 3.03 5.57 14.73
N PRO A 43 3.25 5.73 16.04
CA PRO A 43 4.37 5.08 16.73
C PRO A 43 4.30 3.56 16.56
N MET A 44 5.45 2.92 16.33
CA MET A 44 5.52 1.48 16.08
C MET A 44 4.91 0.63 17.23
N ALA A 45 5.08 1.09 18.48
CA ALA A 45 4.46 0.44 19.65
C ALA A 45 2.94 0.45 19.58
N VAL A 46 2.33 1.57 19.15
CA VAL A 46 0.87 1.69 18.97
C VAL A 46 0.40 0.78 17.85
N THR A 47 1.12 0.73 16.74
CA THR A 47 0.84 -0.17 15.62
C THR A 47 0.87 -1.64 16.06
N GLY A 48 1.85 -2.03 16.88
CA GLY A 48 1.94 -3.37 17.45
C GLY A 48 0.75 -3.72 18.35
N LEU A 49 0.33 -2.79 19.22
CA LEU A 49 -0.85 -2.97 20.07
C LEU A 49 -2.15 -3.08 19.26
N LEU A 50 -2.31 -2.23 18.25
CA LEU A 50 -3.45 -2.31 17.33
C LEU A 50 -3.47 -3.66 16.61
N GLY A 51 -2.34 -4.11 16.07
CA GLY A 51 -2.22 -5.41 15.42
C GLY A 51 -2.60 -6.56 16.35
N LYS A 52 -2.10 -6.55 17.61
CA LYS A 52 -2.47 -7.53 18.61
C LYS A 52 -3.99 -7.57 18.86
N ASN A 53 -4.63 -6.41 18.96
CA ASN A 53 -6.09 -6.35 19.17
C ASN A 53 -6.88 -6.78 17.94
N ILE A 54 -6.47 -6.36 16.73
CA ILE A 54 -7.15 -6.68 15.46
C ILE A 54 -7.09 -8.19 15.18
N PHE A 55 -5.94 -8.82 15.42
CA PHE A 55 -5.69 -10.24 15.14
C PHE A 55 -5.87 -11.15 16.37
N SER A 56 -6.40 -10.67 17.49
CA SER A 56 -6.74 -11.52 18.63
C SER A 56 -7.93 -12.44 18.32
N ASN A 57 -8.11 -13.49 19.13
CA ASN A 57 -9.21 -14.45 18.93
C ASN A 57 -10.60 -13.79 19.00
N ALA A 58 -10.77 -12.77 19.86
CA ALA A 58 -11.94 -11.90 19.92
C ALA A 58 -11.71 -10.56 19.19
N GLY A 59 -10.82 -10.54 18.21
CA GLY A 59 -10.44 -9.33 17.48
C GLY A 59 -11.34 -9.03 16.29
N LEU A 60 -11.15 -7.83 15.75
CA LEU A 60 -11.97 -7.30 14.66
C LEU A 60 -12.05 -8.24 13.45
N ILE A 61 -10.94 -8.89 13.08
CA ILE A 61 -10.92 -9.79 11.91
C ILE A 61 -11.79 -11.02 12.16
N ASN A 62 -11.66 -11.66 13.31
CA ASN A 62 -12.46 -12.84 13.65
C ASN A 62 -13.95 -12.49 13.82
N ASP A 63 -14.25 -11.31 14.34
CA ASP A 63 -15.64 -10.84 14.42
C ASP A 63 -16.25 -10.63 13.02
N LEU A 64 -15.50 -10.01 12.10
CA LEU A 64 -15.94 -9.84 10.72
C LEU A 64 -16.08 -11.18 9.97
N LEU A 65 -15.15 -12.12 10.17
CA LEU A 65 -15.23 -13.45 9.59
C LEU A 65 -16.44 -14.22 10.15
N GLY A 66 -16.71 -14.10 11.46
CA GLY A 66 -17.89 -14.70 12.10
C GLY A 66 -19.21 -14.20 11.53
N LYS A 67 -19.32 -12.91 11.16
CA LYS A 67 -20.53 -12.33 10.53
C LYS A 67 -20.83 -12.91 9.15
N ILE A 68 -19.82 -13.41 8.45
CA ILE A 68 -19.98 -14.10 7.15
C ILE A 68 -19.98 -15.62 7.27
N GLY A 69 -20.07 -16.15 8.52
CA GLY A 69 -20.17 -17.58 8.78
C GLY A 69 -18.85 -18.34 8.71
N ILE A 70 -17.71 -17.65 8.75
CA ILE A 70 -16.38 -18.26 8.71
C ILE A 70 -15.76 -18.20 10.11
N SER A 71 -15.37 -19.34 10.67
CA SER A 71 -14.59 -19.39 11.90
C SER A 71 -13.14 -18.94 11.59
N GLY A 72 -12.74 -17.80 12.15
CA GLY A 72 -11.39 -17.30 11.98
C GLY A 72 -10.35 -18.15 12.70
N PRO A 73 -9.12 -18.22 12.16
CA PRO A 73 -8.03 -18.94 12.79
C PRO A 73 -7.50 -18.18 14.03
N GLU A 74 -6.72 -18.88 14.83
CA GLU A 74 -5.91 -18.27 15.89
C GLU A 74 -4.67 -17.61 15.28
N TRP A 75 -4.83 -16.36 14.82
CA TRP A 75 -3.83 -15.63 14.04
C TRP A 75 -2.47 -15.54 14.71
N LEU A 76 -2.42 -15.34 16.03
CA LEU A 76 -1.18 -15.07 16.77
C LEU A 76 -0.57 -16.31 17.41
N VAL A 77 -1.22 -17.46 17.35
CA VAL A 77 -0.76 -18.72 17.97
C VAL A 77 0.07 -19.54 16.97
N ASN A 78 -0.42 -19.68 15.75
CA ASN A 78 0.27 -20.46 14.72
C ASN A 78 1.31 -19.59 13.99
N THR A 79 2.51 -20.12 13.78
CA THR A 79 3.62 -19.42 13.13
C THR A 79 3.26 -18.88 11.74
N SER A 80 2.53 -19.67 10.95
CA SER A 80 2.15 -19.26 9.57
C SER A 80 1.15 -18.11 9.57
N THR A 81 0.11 -18.17 10.40
CA THR A 81 -0.91 -17.11 10.50
C THR A 81 -0.35 -15.87 11.17
N ALA A 82 0.53 -16.02 12.18
CA ALA A 82 1.22 -14.91 12.82
C ALA A 82 2.12 -14.15 11.80
N LEU A 83 2.83 -14.88 10.93
CA LEU A 83 3.64 -14.28 9.88
C LEU A 83 2.77 -13.43 8.93
N ILE A 84 1.60 -13.95 8.52
CA ILE A 84 0.65 -13.21 7.67
C ILE A 84 0.15 -11.96 8.38
N ALA A 85 -0.25 -12.06 9.65
CA ALA A 85 -0.71 -10.92 10.44
C ALA A 85 0.35 -9.81 10.54
N VAL A 86 1.61 -10.19 10.78
CA VAL A 86 2.73 -9.23 10.86
C VAL A 86 3.03 -8.61 9.49
N ILE A 87 2.95 -9.37 8.39
CA ILE A 87 3.10 -8.84 7.03
C ILE A 87 2.01 -7.81 6.74
N ILE A 88 0.75 -8.11 7.04
CA ILE A 88 -0.38 -7.19 6.83
C ILE A 88 -0.17 -5.88 7.60
N MET A 89 0.18 -5.95 8.89
CA MET A 89 0.41 -4.76 9.71
C MET A 89 1.61 -3.95 9.23
N ASN A 90 2.69 -4.60 8.81
CA ASN A 90 3.86 -3.93 8.26
C ASN A 90 3.54 -3.26 6.92
N CYS A 91 2.77 -3.93 6.06
CA CYS A 91 2.32 -3.34 4.79
C CYS A 91 1.41 -2.14 5.01
N TRP A 92 0.47 -2.21 5.98
CA TRP A 92 -0.42 -1.10 6.30
C TRP A 92 0.33 0.19 6.66
N VAL A 93 1.44 0.08 7.37
CA VAL A 93 2.30 1.24 7.71
C VAL A 93 3.24 1.63 6.57
N GLY A 94 3.77 0.65 5.83
CA GLY A 94 4.78 0.88 4.81
C GLY A 94 4.24 1.37 3.46
N ILE A 95 3.01 1.00 3.09
CA ILE A 95 2.38 1.41 1.82
C ILE A 95 2.32 2.93 1.67
N PRO A 96 1.89 3.73 2.66
CA PRO A 96 1.84 5.18 2.54
C PRO A 96 3.19 5.83 2.25
N PHE A 97 4.25 5.33 2.87
CA PHE A 97 5.61 5.82 2.64
C PHE A 97 6.07 5.54 1.19
N ASN A 98 5.89 4.30 0.73
CA ASN A 98 6.20 3.94 -0.66
C ASN A 98 5.37 4.75 -1.65
N MET A 99 4.08 4.94 -1.39
CA MET A 99 3.21 5.81 -2.19
C MET A 99 3.78 7.23 -2.28
N LEU A 100 4.21 7.81 -1.16
CA LEU A 100 4.73 9.19 -1.12
C LEU A 100 6.01 9.32 -1.95
N LEU A 101 6.96 8.40 -1.79
CA LEU A 101 8.19 8.37 -2.55
C LEU A 101 7.92 8.26 -4.06
N LEU A 102 7.06 7.34 -4.44
CA LEU A 102 6.72 7.09 -5.84
C LEU A 102 5.94 8.25 -6.46
N VAL A 103 5.02 8.89 -5.72
CA VAL A 103 4.35 10.13 -6.19
C VAL A 103 5.37 11.23 -6.42
N SER A 104 6.34 11.39 -5.52
CA SER A 104 7.41 12.39 -5.68
C SER A 104 8.22 12.13 -6.95
N GLY A 105 8.61 10.88 -7.21
CA GLY A 105 9.27 10.49 -8.45
C GLY A 105 8.43 10.77 -9.70
N LEU A 106 7.17 10.34 -9.70
CA LEU A 106 6.25 10.56 -10.83
C LEU A 106 6.00 12.04 -11.12
N THR A 107 5.93 12.88 -10.10
CA THR A 107 5.73 14.33 -10.29
C THR A 107 6.98 15.06 -10.76
N SER A 108 8.16 14.46 -10.67
CA SER A 108 9.40 15.01 -11.19
C SER A 108 9.53 14.88 -12.72
N ILE A 109 8.76 13.99 -13.34
CA ILE A 109 8.77 13.80 -14.80
C ILE A 109 8.02 14.99 -15.44
N SER A 110 8.73 15.73 -16.30
CA SER A 110 8.12 16.88 -17.01
C SER A 110 6.95 16.42 -17.89
N PRO A 111 5.83 17.16 -17.89
CA PRO A 111 4.73 16.92 -18.83
C PRO A 111 5.19 16.91 -20.30
N ASP A 112 6.19 17.71 -20.65
CA ASP A 112 6.74 17.80 -22.01
C ASP A 112 7.26 16.44 -22.52
N VAL A 113 7.79 15.60 -21.61
CA VAL A 113 8.26 14.26 -21.97
C VAL A 113 7.09 13.37 -22.44
N TYR A 114 5.96 13.46 -21.75
CA TYR A 114 4.75 12.73 -22.13
C TYR A 114 4.11 13.26 -23.41
N GLU A 115 4.17 14.59 -23.61
CA GLU A 115 3.67 15.25 -24.82
C GLU A 115 4.53 14.86 -26.03
N SER A 116 5.86 14.94 -25.92
CA SER A 116 6.79 14.53 -26.98
C SER A 116 6.58 13.05 -27.35
N ALA A 117 6.49 12.16 -26.38
CA ALA A 117 6.21 10.73 -26.63
C ALA A 117 4.85 10.52 -27.32
N SER A 118 3.86 11.36 -27.03
CA SER A 118 2.56 11.30 -27.69
C SER A 118 2.65 11.76 -29.16
N MET A 119 3.46 12.79 -29.44
CA MET A 119 3.74 13.25 -30.80
C MET A 119 4.47 12.19 -31.64
N ASP A 120 5.35 11.42 -30.98
CA ASP A 120 6.04 10.27 -31.59
C ASP A 120 5.13 9.03 -31.77
N GLY A 121 3.85 9.11 -31.42
CA GLY A 121 2.88 8.04 -31.58
C GLY A 121 2.93 6.97 -30.49
N ALA A 122 3.61 7.20 -29.36
CA ALA A 122 3.67 6.25 -28.26
C ALA A 122 2.29 6.09 -27.61
N ASN A 123 1.82 4.84 -27.53
CA ASN A 123 0.58 4.52 -26.84
C ASN A 123 0.75 4.58 -25.30
N TRP A 124 -0.36 4.47 -24.56
CA TRP A 124 -0.34 4.54 -23.09
C TRP A 124 0.60 3.50 -22.46
N GLY A 125 0.59 2.26 -22.96
CA GLY A 125 1.46 1.19 -22.45
C GLY A 125 2.94 1.47 -22.68
N GLN A 126 3.31 2.01 -23.82
CA GLN A 126 4.69 2.39 -24.13
C GLN A 126 5.16 3.53 -23.25
N ARG A 127 4.35 4.57 -23.05
CA ARG A 127 4.65 5.66 -22.10
C ARG A 127 4.78 5.14 -20.67
N PHE A 128 3.93 4.22 -20.27
CA PHE A 128 4.04 3.60 -18.95
C PHE A 128 5.34 2.83 -18.77
N LEU A 129 5.69 1.94 -19.73
CA LEU A 129 6.87 1.07 -19.63
C LEU A 129 8.20 1.81 -19.79
N PHE A 130 8.26 2.85 -20.62
CA PHE A 130 9.53 3.51 -21.00
C PHE A 130 9.75 4.87 -20.34
N ILE A 131 8.71 5.50 -19.78
CA ILE A 131 8.81 6.82 -19.14
C ILE A 131 8.41 6.75 -17.68
N THR A 132 7.29 6.09 -17.36
CA THR A 132 6.73 6.09 -16.01
C THR A 132 7.40 5.08 -15.08
N LEU A 133 7.75 3.90 -15.60
CA LEU A 133 8.27 2.79 -14.80
C LEU A 133 9.77 2.92 -14.48
N PRO A 134 10.66 3.41 -15.36
CA PRO A 134 12.07 3.60 -15.02
C PRO A 134 12.31 4.71 -14.04
#